data_84ad579563d2ac5a8ea51ac2ce899686
#
_entry.id   84ad579563d2ac5a8ea51ac2ce899686
#
_cell.length_a   1.000
_cell.length_b   1.000
_cell.length_c   1.000
_cell.angle_alpha   90.00
_cell.angle_beta   90.00
_cell.angle_gamma   90.00
#
_symmetry.space_group_name_H-M   'P 1'
#
loop_
_entity.id
_entity.type
_entity.pdbx_description
1 polymer ?
#
loop_
_entity_poly.entity_id
_entity_poly.type
_entity_poly.pdbx_seq_one_letter_code
_entity_poly.pdbx_strand_id
1 'polypeptide(L)'
;MRLIKPILLAMLQAVLMFAALVWLLDSGAKAMGYQWQWHRVPDYILFFEDGEWWAAELLQGLLVTLQLTAISLLFTLLLGLTTALLRQSRSIVGRALGTGYVAVVRNTPLLVQIYLLYFVFGPVIGLDRFSTAVLALALFQGAYTAEVLRGGLNGIAQGQYEAAKSLGLSTFFTFYDVILPQLLQRTLPPLTNEMVSLIKNSSIVSVMAIFDLTTQGRNIVSETAMPFEIWFSVAAIYLLLTLSLSALSAWLEHRLGARWRSH
;
A
#
# COMPACT_ATOMS: atom_id res chain seq x y z
N MET A 1 39.55 -11.93 1.86
CA MET A 1 39.21 -13.37 2.02
C MET A 1 38.36 -13.73 3.25
N ARG A 2 38.40 -13.01 4.38
CA ARG A 2 37.61 -13.36 5.60
C ARG A 2 36.08 -13.13 5.51
N LEU A 3 35.60 -12.24 4.64
CA LEU A 3 34.17 -11.94 4.46
C LEU A 3 33.44 -12.82 3.43
N ILE A 4 34.19 -13.49 2.54
CA ILE A 4 33.62 -14.31 1.46
C ILE A 4 33.03 -15.62 1.99
N LYS A 5 33.67 -16.25 2.98
CA LYS A 5 33.23 -17.51 3.58
C LYS A 5 31.85 -17.42 4.24
N PRO A 6 31.53 -16.40 5.10
CA PRO A 6 30.22 -16.29 5.69
C PRO A 6 29.14 -15.96 4.67
N ILE A 7 29.41 -15.18 3.61
CA ILE A 7 28.46 -14.88 2.54
C ILE A 7 28.13 -16.15 1.74
N LEU A 8 29.17 -16.94 1.35
CA LEU A 8 28.97 -18.22 0.66
C LEU A 8 28.19 -19.22 1.51
N LEU A 9 28.44 -19.28 2.82
CA LEU A 9 27.67 -20.14 3.74
C LEU A 9 26.21 -19.70 3.85
N ALA A 10 25.96 -18.39 3.96
CA ALA A 10 24.60 -17.85 4.00
C ALA A 10 23.84 -18.10 2.68
N MET A 11 24.50 -17.94 1.53
CA MET A 11 23.91 -18.28 0.23
C MET A 11 23.61 -19.78 0.11
N LEU A 12 24.51 -20.65 0.55
CA LEU A 12 24.28 -22.10 0.55
C LEU A 12 23.10 -22.46 1.46
N GLN A 13 23.04 -21.90 2.65
CA GLN A 13 21.91 -22.10 3.57
C GLN A 13 20.58 -21.64 2.95
N ALA A 14 20.55 -20.46 2.30
CA ALA A 14 19.36 -19.95 1.61
C ALA A 14 18.92 -20.88 0.47
N VAL A 15 19.87 -21.38 -0.35
CA VAL A 15 19.58 -22.35 -1.42
C VAL A 15 19.05 -23.66 -0.86
N LEU A 16 19.67 -24.19 0.20
CA LEU A 16 19.21 -25.44 0.84
C LEU A 16 17.80 -25.26 1.45
N MET A 17 17.53 -24.15 2.11
CA MET A 17 16.20 -23.85 2.65
C MET A 17 15.16 -23.74 1.52
N PHE A 18 15.50 -23.06 0.43
CA PHE A 18 14.61 -22.95 -0.73
C PHE A 18 14.35 -24.32 -1.37
N ALA A 19 15.40 -25.12 -1.58
CA ALA A 19 15.27 -26.48 -2.13
C ALA A 19 14.43 -27.39 -1.21
N ALA A 20 14.63 -27.29 0.11
CA ALA A 20 13.82 -28.04 1.08
C ALA A 20 12.34 -27.62 1.04
N LEU A 21 12.05 -26.31 0.91
CA LEU A 21 10.70 -25.79 0.76
C LEU A 21 10.03 -26.32 -0.52
N VAL A 22 10.73 -26.24 -1.65
CA VAL A 22 10.21 -26.75 -2.95
C VAL A 22 9.96 -28.26 -2.86
N TRP A 23 10.90 -29.02 -2.27
CA TRP A 23 10.70 -30.46 -2.09
C TRP A 23 9.51 -30.78 -1.17
N LEU A 24 9.34 -30.03 -0.09
CA LEU A 24 8.20 -30.18 0.83
C LEU A 24 6.86 -29.92 0.12
N LEU A 25 6.79 -28.86 -0.67
CA LEU A 25 5.59 -28.48 -1.43
C LEU A 25 5.25 -29.55 -2.49
N ASP A 26 6.26 -30.00 -3.25
CA ASP A 26 6.07 -31.05 -4.27
C ASP A 26 5.66 -32.40 -3.65
N SER A 27 6.33 -32.78 -2.56
CA SER A 27 6.00 -34.02 -1.83
C SER A 27 4.60 -33.98 -1.22
N GLY A 28 4.23 -32.83 -0.64
CA GLY A 28 2.88 -32.61 -0.09
C GLY A 28 1.81 -32.64 -1.18
N ALA A 29 2.06 -31.99 -2.31
CA ALA A 29 1.16 -32.01 -3.47
C ALA A 29 0.94 -33.45 -3.99
N LYS A 30 2.04 -34.20 -4.17
CA LYS A 30 1.98 -35.63 -4.59
C LYS A 30 1.21 -36.50 -3.60
N ALA A 31 1.41 -36.28 -2.30
CA ALA A 31 0.67 -37.03 -1.27
C ALA A 31 -0.84 -36.77 -1.31
N MET A 32 -1.26 -35.58 -1.75
CA MET A 32 -2.67 -35.21 -1.98
C MET A 32 -3.21 -35.62 -3.34
N GLY A 33 -2.40 -36.26 -4.20
CA GLY A 33 -2.78 -36.57 -5.57
C GLY A 33 -2.90 -35.36 -6.48
N TYR A 34 -2.29 -34.21 -6.11
CA TYR A 34 -2.37 -32.98 -6.85
C TYR A 34 -1.48 -33.02 -8.10
N GLN A 35 -2.02 -32.58 -9.22
CA GLN A 35 -1.30 -32.46 -10.48
C GLN A 35 -1.05 -31.00 -10.83
N TRP A 36 0.21 -30.62 -10.93
CA TRP A 36 0.62 -29.26 -11.27
C TRP A 36 0.20 -28.87 -12.68
N GLN A 37 -0.43 -27.70 -12.82
CA GLN A 37 -0.98 -27.19 -14.09
C GLN A 37 -0.41 -25.80 -14.45
N TRP A 38 0.87 -25.54 -14.18
CA TRP A 38 1.53 -24.26 -14.46
C TRP A 38 1.40 -23.79 -15.91
N HIS A 39 1.26 -24.71 -16.86
CA HIS A 39 1.09 -24.40 -18.27
C HIS A 39 -0.21 -23.63 -18.57
N ARG A 40 -1.21 -23.66 -17.70
CA ARG A 40 -2.48 -22.95 -17.85
C ARG A 40 -2.46 -21.54 -17.26
N VAL A 41 -1.49 -21.21 -16.40
CA VAL A 41 -1.41 -19.90 -15.72
C VAL A 41 -1.33 -18.73 -16.70
N PRO A 42 -0.55 -18.80 -17.82
CA PRO A 42 -0.51 -17.71 -18.80
C PRO A 42 -1.87 -17.32 -19.36
N ASP A 43 -2.80 -18.29 -19.54
CA ASP A 43 -4.13 -18.04 -20.09
C ASP A 43 -5.00 -17.16 -19.19
N TYR A 44 -4.72 -17.15 -17.88
CA TYR A 44 -5.38 -16.27 -16.91
C TYR A 44 -4.72 -14.88 -16.79
N ILE A 45 -3.61 -14.64 -17.47
CA ILE A 45 -2.94 -13.35 -17.56
C ILE A 45 -3.29 -12.66 -18.87
N LEU A 46 -3.07 -13.35 -19.98
CA LEU A 46 -3.35 -12.89 -21.34
C LEU A 46 -3.86 -14.06 -22.16
N PHE A 47 -4.89 -13.84 -22.97
CA PHE A 47 -5.34 -14.81 -23.96
C PHE A 47 -5.39 -14.15 -25.35
N PHE A 48 -5.23 -14.98 -26.36
CA PHE A 48 -5.22 -14.55 -27.75
C PHE A 48 -6.49 -15.05 -28.44
N GLU A 49 -7.35 -14.14 -28.91
CA GLU A 49 -8.60 -14.45 -29.58
C GLU A 49 -8.83 -13.45 -30.72
N ASP A 50 -9.34 -13.93 -31.86
CA ASP A 50 -9.64 -13.13 -33.05
C ASP A 50 -8.46 -12.28 -33.59
N GLY A 51 -7.22 -12.72 -33.39
CA GLY A 51 -6.04 -12.00 -33.85
C GLY A 51 -5.54 -10.92 -32.92
N GLU A 52 -6.15 -10.77 -31.74
CA GLU A 52 -5.80 -9.75 -30.72
C GLU A 52 -5.50 -10.38 -29.36
N TRP A 53 -4.67 -9.68 -28.58
CA TRP A 53 -4.37 -10.04 -27.19
C TRP A 53 -5.33 -9.35 -26.24
N TRP A 54 -5.93 -10.13 -25.37
CA TRP A 54 -6.88 -9.65 -24.37
C TRP A 54 -6.36 -9.88 -22.96
N ALA A 55 -6.66 -8.93 -22.08
CA ALA A 55 -6.40 -9.08 -20.66
C ALA A 55 -7.32 -10.15 -20.07
N ALA A 56 -6.74 -11.19 -19.49
CA ALA A 56 -7.48 -12.21 -18.75
C ALA A 56 -7.70 -11.80 -17.29
N GLU A 57 -8.32 -12.66 -16.52
CA GLU A 57 -8.87 -12.36 -15.18
C GLU A 57 -7.85 -11.78 -14.22
N LEU A 58 -6.62 -12.34 -14.16
CA LEU A 58 -5.58 -11.84 -13.26
C LEU A 58 -5.12 -10.44 -13.64
N LEU A 59 -4.97 -10.16 -14.94
CA LEU A 59 -4.57 -8.83 -15.40
C LEU A 59 -5.72 -7.81 -15.23
N GLN A 60 -6.96 -8.20 -15.49
CA GLN A 60 -8.14 -7.39 -15.20
C GLN A 60 -8.23 -7.06 -13.70
N GLY A 61 -8.06 -8.07 -12.84
CA GLY A 61 -8.03 -7.89 -11.39
C GLY A 61 -6.91 -6.97 -10.92
N LEU A 62 -5.72 -7.07 -11.53
CA LEU A 62 -4.61 -6.16 -11.28
C LEU A 62 -4.98 -4.70 -11.65
N LEU A 63 -5.62 -4.47 -12.78
CA LEU A 63 -6.06 -3.15 -13.20
C LEU A 63 -7.08 -2.55 -12.21
N VAL A 64 -8.04 -3.35 -11.74
CA VAL A 64 -9.01 -2.92 -10.70
C VAL A 64 -8.28 -2.60 -9.39
N THR A 65 -7.32 -3.42 -8.98
CA THR A 65 -6.48 -3.16 -7.80
C THR A 65 -5.74 -1.83 -7.92
N LEU A 66 -5.14 -1.55 -9.07
CA LEU A 66 -4.43 -0.29 -9.34
C LEU A 66 -5.38 0.92 -9.35
N GLN A 67 -6.54 0.82 -9.97
CA GLN A 67 -7.56 1.88 -9.95
C GLN A 67 -8.04 2.17 -8.53
N LEU A 68 -8.40 1.13 -7.79
CA LEU A 68 -8.84 1.23 -6.41
C LEU A 68 -7.79 1.92 -5.53
N THR A 69 -6.55 1.48 -5.62
CA THR A 69 -5.45 2.04 -4.81
C THR A 69 -5.08 3.46 -5.22
N ALA A 70 -5.09 3.78 -6.51
CA ALA A 70 -4.78 5.14 -6.98
C ALA A 70 -5.82 6.16 -6.49
N ILE A 71 -7.11 5.83 -6.60
CA ILE A 71 -8.19 6.70 -6.13
C ILE A 71 -8.17 6.78 -4.60
N SER A 72 -8.01 5.66 -3.91
CA SER A 72 -7.89 5.64 -2.45
C SER A 72 -6.70 6.44 -1.95
N LEU A 73 -5.56 6.43 -2.66
CA LEU A 73 -4.37 7.20 -2.31
C LEU A 73 -4.65 8.70 -2.33
N LEU A 74 -5.36 9.20 -3.34
CA LEU A 74 -5.75 10.60 -3.41
C LEU A 74 -6.53 11.03 -2.16
N PHE A 75 -7.57 10.28 -1.81
CA PHE A 75 -8.37 10.57 -0.61
C PHE A 75 -7.59 10.34 0.69
N THR A 76 -6.70 9.36 0.74
CA THR A 76 -5.77 9.12 1.85
C THR A 76 -4.89 10.34 2.13
N LEU A 77 -4.30 10.93 1.09
CA LEU A 77 -3.45 12.11 1.24
C LEU A 77 -4.26 13.33 1.68
N LEU A 78 -5.46 13.53 1.13
CA LEU A 78 -6.35 14.61 1.54
C LEU A 78 -6.80 14.47 3.01
N LEU A 79 -7.26 13.29 3.41
CA LEU A 79 -7.68 12.99 4.78
C LEU A 79 -6.51 13.05 5.76
N GLY A 80 -5.36 12.50 5.36
CA GLY A 80 -4.15 12.54 6.17
C GLY A 80 -3.67 13.97 6.43
N LEU A 81 -3.61 14.79 5.38
CA LEU A 81 -3.20 16.19 5.50
C LEU A 81 -4.19 17.00 6.34
N THR A 82 -5.48 16.92 6.04
CA THR A 82 -6.51 17.65 6.80
C THR A 82 -6.51 17.24 8.26
N THR A 83 -6.39 15.96 8.57
CA THR A 83 -6.32 15.45 9.95
C THR A 83 -5.05 15.92 10.67
N ALA A 84 -3.90 15.90 10.01
CA ALA A 84 -2.65 16.39 10.58
C ALA A 84 -2.75 17.90 10.93
N LEU A 85 -3.32 18.70 10.04
CA LEU A 85 -3.55 20.14 10.25
C LEU A 85 -4.56 20.40 11.36
N LEU A 86 -5.69 19.67 11.41
CA LEU A 86 -6.68 19.79 12.48
C LEU A 86 -6.06 19.51 13.85
N ARG A 87 -5.22 18.50 13.96
CA ARG A 87 -4.56 18.13 15.21
C ARG A 87 -3.50 19.15 15.68
N GLN A 88 -2.97 19.97 14.77
CA GLN A 88 -2.06 21.08 15.10
C GLN A 88 -2.76 22.42 15.26
N SER A 89 -4.05 22.48 14.94
CA SER A 89 -4.82 23.73 15.01
C SER A 89 -4.99 24.21 16.48
N ARG A 90 -5.28 25.48 16.64
CA ARG A 90 -5.65 26.06 17.95
C ARG A 90 -7.08 25.67 18.38
N SER A 91 -7.90 25.16 17.46
CA SER A 91 -9.27 24.73 17.73
C SER A 91 -9.29 23.47 18.60
N ILE A 92 -9.93 23.56 19.76
CA ILE A 92 -10.13 22.42 20.67
C ILE A 92 -10.95 21.34 19.96
N VAL A 93 -12.02 21.74 19.25
CA VAL A 93 -12.90 20.83 18.50
C VAL A 93 -12.12 20.14 17.36
N GLY A 94 -11.36 20.91 16.58
CA GLY A 94 -10.56 20.34 15.49
C GLY A 94 -9.54 19.32 15.98
N ARG A 95 -8.84 19.62 17.07
CA ARG A 95 -7.91 18.66 17.70
C ARG A 95 -8.61 17.43 18.23
N ALA A 96 -9.75 17.59 18.89
CA ALA A 96 -10.52 16.46 19.42
C ALA A 96 -11.00 15.54 18.30
N LEU A 97 -11.58 16.09 17.22
CA LEU A 97 -12.04 15.32 16.06
C LEU A 97 -10.89 14.57 15.37
N GLY A 98 -9.79 15.27 15.07
CA GLY A 98 -8.63 14.63 14.41
C GLY A 98 -7.96 13.56 15.29
N THR A 99 -7.88 13.78 16.60
CA THR A 99 -7.31 12.80 17.54
C THR A 99 -8.25 11.61 17.71
N GLY A 100 -9.55 11.85 17.86
CA GLY A 100 -10.57 10.80 17.96
C GLY A 100 -10.61 9.92 16.72
N TYR A 101 -10.60 10.52 15.51
CA TYR A 101 -10.52 9.78 14.25
C TYR A 101 -9.31 8.85 14.21
N VAL A 102 -8.12 9.38 14.45
CA VAL A 102 -6.89 8.58 14.43
C VAL A 102 -6.91 7.49 15.49
N ALA A 103 -7.41 7.79 16.70
CA ALA A 103 -7.51 6.83 17.78
C ALA A 103 -8.46 5.68 17.43
N VAL A 104 -9.65 5.98 16.90
CA VAL A 104 -10.63 4.95 16.51
C VAL A 104 -10.08 4.07 15.38
N VAL A 105 -9.61 4.70 14.30
CA VAL A 105 -9.18 3.97 13.11
C VAL A 105 -7.96 3.09 13.39
N ARG A 106 -6.96 3.58 14.10
CA ARG A 106 -5.73 2.81 14.38
C ARG A 106 -5.88 1.73 15.44
N ASN A 107 -6.94 1.76 16.24
CA ASN A 107 -7.22 0.77 17.27
C ASN A 107 -8.32 -0.22 16.87
N THR A 108 -8.79 -0.18 15.61
CA THR A 108 -9.76 -1.14 15.07
C THR A 108 -9.20 -1.83 13.83
N PRO A 109 -9.46 -3.15 13.63
CA PRO A 109 -8.99 -3.87 12.45
C PRO A 109 -9.60 -3.33 11.15
N LEU A 110 -8.79 -3.23 10.09
CA LEU A 110 -9.28 -2.79 8.78
C LEU A 110 -10.48 -3.61 8.28
N LEU A 111 -10.43 -4.93 8.42
CA LEU A 111 -11.53 -5.82 8.00
C LEU A 111 -12.86 -5.44 8.68
N VAL A 112 -12.83 -5.11 9.98
CA VAL A 112 -14.02 -4.69 10.73
C VAL A 112 -14.54 -3.36 10.21
N GLN A 113 -13.64 -2.40 9.91
CA GLN A 113 -14.03 -1.12 9.33
C GLN A 113 -14.66 -1.28 7.94
N ILE A 114 -14.12 -2.17 7.10
CA ILE A 114 -14.68 -2.52 5.80
C ILE A 114 -16.10 -3.09 5.98
N TYR A 115 -16.31 -4.02 6.91
CA TYR A 115 -17.65 -4.58 7.15
C TYR A 115 -18.65 -3.55 7.64
N LEU A 116 -18.25 -2.66 8.56
CA LEU A 116 -19.10 -1.57 9.02
C LEU A 116 -19.48 -0.62 7.87
N LEU A 117 -18.49 -0.24 7.05
CA LEU A 117 -18.76 0.65 5.91
C LEU A 117 -19.61 -0.04 4.85
N TYR A 118 -19.36 -1.30 4.54
CA TYR A 118 -20.05 -2.00 3.47
C TYR A 118 -21.47 -2.44 3.85
N PHE A 119 -21.66 -3.01 5.04
CA PHE A 119 -22.95 -3.58 5.43
C PHE A 119 -23.82 -2.61 6.22
N VAL A 120 -23.25 -1.60 6.88
CA VAL A 120 -24.01 -0.68 7.74
C VAL A 120 -24.10 0.70 7.12
N PHE A 121 -22.99 1.39 6.88
CA PHE A 121 -23.00 2.79 6.45
C PHE A 121 -23.24 2.95 4.95
N GLY A 122 -22.62 2.13 4.10
CA GLY A 122 -22.72 2.23 2.65
C GLY A 122 -24.16 2.21 2.13
N PRO A 123 -25.00 1.24 2.54
CA PRO A 123 -26.42 1.20 2.16
C PRO A 123 -27.20 2.43 2.63
N VAL A 124 -26.90 2.95 3.84
CA VAL A 124 -27.59 4.13 4.40
C VAL A 124 -27.30 5.40 3.60
N ILE A 125 -26.05 5.56 3.12
CA ILE A 125 -25.62 6.75 2.36
C ILE A 125 -25.64 6.54 0.84
N GLY A 126 -26.10 5.37 0.37
CA GLY A 126 -26.27 5.07 -1.06
C GLY A 126 -24.97 4.89 -1.84
N LEU A 127 -23.86 4.46 -1.20
CA LEU A 127 -22.60 4.19 -1.88
C LEU A 127 -22.61 2.80 -2.53
N ASP A 128 -22.10 2.73 -3.76
CA ASP A 128 -21.79 1.48 -4.43
C ASP A 128 -20.57 0.79 -3.80
N ARG A 129 -20.32 -0.47 -4.18
CA ARG A 129 -19.23 -1.30 -3.62
C ARG A 129 -17.86 -0.68 -3.81
N PHE A 130 -17.57 -0.19 -5.02
CA PHE A 130 -16.27 0.37 -5.35
C PHE A 130 -16.00 1.66 -4.56
N SER A 131 -16.95 2.59 -4.52
CA SER A 131 -16.84 3.83 -3.75
C SER A 131 -16.72 3.57 -2.25
N THR A 132 -17.45 2.57 -1.73
CA THR A 132 -17.33 2.14 -0.33
C THR A 132 -15.94 1.59 0.00
N ALA A 133 -15.36 0.81 -0.90
CA ALA A 133 -14.00 0.29 -0.74
C ALA A 133 -12.95 1.40 -0.77
N VAL A 134 -13.08 2.34 -1.72
CA VAL A 134 -12.22 3.54 -1.77
C VAL A 134 -12.28 4.30 -0.45
N LEU A 135 -13.49 4.53 0.07
CA LEU A 135 -13.71 5.23 1.33
C LEU A 135 -13.08 4.48 2.52
N ALA A 136 -13.29 3.16 2.58
CA ALA A 136 -12.74 2.32 3.64
C ALA A 136 -11.21 2.38 3.69
N LEU A 137 -10.58 2.17 2.54
CA LEU A 137 -9.12 2.23 2.42
C LEU A 137 -8.58 3.63 2.71
N ALA A 138 -9.24 4.66 2.19
CA ALA A 138 -8.84 6.05 2.40
C ALA A 138 -8.95 6.47 3.87
N LEU A 139 -10.03 6.11 4.56
CA LEU A 139 -10.20 6.36 6.00
C LEU A 139 -9.15 5.60 6.81
N PHE A 140 -8.91 4.34 6.51
CA PHE A 140 -7.91 3.56 7.24
C PHE A 140 -6.52 4.14 7.04
N GLN A 141 -6.07 4.25 5.81
CA GLN A 141 -4.71 4.69 5.49
C GLN A 141 -4.48 6.18 5.78
N GLY A 142 -5.54 7.01 5.71
CA GLY A 142 -5.51 8.43 6.06
C GLY A 142 -5.13 8.69 7.52
N ALA A 143 -5.54 7.82 8.44
CA ALA A 143 -5.17 7.94 9.85
C ALA A 143 -3.66 7.69 10.07
N TYR A 144 -3.07 6.75 9.36
CA TYR A 144 -1.61 6.48 9.39
C TYR A 144 -0.83 7.61 8.71
N THR A 145 -1.29 8.05 7.55
CA THR A 145 -0.72 9.21 6.83
C THR A 145 -0.75 10.47 7.68
N ALA A 146 -1.83 10.72 8.44
CA ALA A 146 -1.91 11.84 9.37
C ALA A 146 -0.84 11.79 10.47
N GLU A 147 -0.54 10.61 11.00
CA GLU A 147 0.54 10.43 11.99
C GLU A 147 1.93 10.66 11.37
N VAL A 148 2.16 10.17 10.16
CA VAL A 148 3.42 10.41 9.43
C VAL A 148 3.64 11.91 9.24
N LEU A 149 2.64 12.62 8.73
CA LEU A 149 2.73 14.07 8.50
C LEU A 149 2.89 14.83 9.82
N ARG A 150 2.16 14.49 10.88
CA ARG A 150 2.29 15.10 12.20
C ARG A 150 3.68 14.85 12.79
N GLY A 151 4.20 13.63 12.68
CA GLY A 151 5.55 13.29 13.11
C GLY A 151 6.62 14.11 12.38
N GLY A 152 6.45 14.26 11.05
CA GLY A 152 7.32 15.10 10.23
C GLY A 152 7.32 16.57 10.65
N LEU A 153 6.14 17.15 10.87
CA LEU A 153 5.98 18.54 11.34
C LEU A 153 6.60 18.75 12.73
N ASN A 154 6.35 17.85 13.66
CA ASN A 154 6.93 17.93 15.02
C ASN A 154 8.45 17.72 15.03
N GLY A 155 9.00 17.09 14.01
CA GLY A 155 10.45 16.90 13.85
C GLY A 155 11.19 18.14 13.36
N ILE A 156 10.49 19.19 12.90
CA ILE A 156 11.10 20.45 12.45
C ILE A 156 11.41 21.30 13.68
N ALA A 157 12.67 21.73 13.80
CA ALA A 157 13.11 22.51 14.95
C ALA A 157 12.37 23.86 15.02
N GLN A 158 11.93 24.23 16.22
CA GLN A 158 11.23 25.51 16.49
C GLN A 158 12.03 26.73 15.98
N GLY A 159 13.36 26.66 16.05
CA GLY A 159 14.24 27.73 15.54
C GLY A 159 14.08 28.02 14.05
N GLN A 160 13.59 27.07 13.23
CA GLN A 160 13.29 27.33 11.81
C GLN A 160 12.10 28.30 11.65
N TYR A 161 11.08 28.14 12.48
CA TYR A 161 9.93 29.06 12.52
C TYR A 161 10.34 30.44 13.03
N GLU A 162 11.19 30.50 14.06
CA GLU A 162 11.67 31.74 14.66
C GLU A 162 12.60 32.51 13.72
N ALA A 163 13.51 31.81 13.05
CA ALA A 163 14.40 32.42 12.04
C ALA A 163 13.61 32.99 10.87
N ALA A 164 12.64 32.25 10.33
CA ALA A 164 11.78 32.73 9.24
C ALA A 164 11.00 33.99 9.67
N LYS A 165 10.47 33.99 10.88
CA LYS A 165 9.76 35.14 11.44
C LYS A 165 10.68 36.35 11.64
N SER A 166 11.92 36.14 12.07
CA SER A 166 12.94 37.20 12.23
C SER A 166 13.34 37.83 10.88
N LEU A 167 13.25 37.08 9.79
CA LEU A 167 13.43 37.58 8.44
C LEU A 167 12.18 38.27 7.86
N GLY A 168 11.13 38.43 8.64
CA GLY A 168 9.89 39.08 8.23
C GLY A 168 8.98 38.26 7.32
N LEU A 169 9.24 36.95 7.20
CA LEU A 169 8.40 36.09 6.36
C LEU A 169 7.00 35.95 6.97
N SER A 170 5.98 36.09 6.09
CA SER A 170 4.60 35.78 6.49
C SER A 170 4.44 34.30 6.86
N THR A 171 3.38 33.94 7.58
CA THR A 171 3.08 32.54 7.93
C THR A 171 3.00 31.64 6.68
N PHE A 172 2.45 32.14 5.58
CA PHE A 172 2.35 31.39 4.34
C PHE A 172 3.74 31.11 3.74
N PHE A 173 4.59 32.13 3.60
CA PHE A 173 5.95 31.97 3.06
C PHE A 173 6.84 31.16 4.00
N THR A 174 6.69 31.33 5.33
CA THR A 174 7.36 30.46 6.31
C THR A 174 7.01 29.01 6.07
N PHE A 175 5.71 28.70 5.89
CA PHE A 175 5.31 27.31 5.64
C PHE A 175 5.80 26.81 4.29
N TYR A 176 5.60 27.58 3.21
CA TYR A 176 5.88 27.14 1.85
C TYR A 176 7.39 27.03 1.55
N ASP A 177 8.19 28.04 1.95
CA ASP A 177 9.60 28.13 1.58
C ASP A 177 10.53 27.46 2.60
N VAL A 178 10.12 27.36 3.87
CA VAL A 178 10.99 26.86 4.94
C VAL A 178 10.52 25.49 5.48
N ILE A 179 9.23 25.36 5.80
CA ILE A 179 8.71 24.19 6.50
C ILE A 179 8.37 23.05 5.53
N LEU A 180 7.63 23.34 4.47
CA LEU A 180 7.17 22.32 3.51
C LEU A 180 8.31 21.53 2.86
N PRO A 181 9.42 22.14 2.41
CA PRO A 181 10.56 21.40 1.88
C PRO A 181 11.15 20.43 2.91
N GLN A 182 11.32 20.86 4.15
CA GLN A 182 11.85 20.03 5.24
C GLN A 182 10.85 18.92 5.62
N LEU A 183 9.55 19.24 5.62
CA LEU A 183 8.48 18.26 5.87
C LEU A 183 8.53 17.16 4.83
N LEU A 184 8.54 17.52 3.54
CA LEU A 184 8.58 16.54 2.44
C LEU A 184 9.79 15.60 2.54
N GLN A 185 10.99 16.14 2.84
CA GLN A 185 12.17 15.30 3.03
C GLN A 185 12.01 14.24 4.12
N ARG A 186 11.37 14.60 5.23
CA ARG A 186 11.19 13.74 6.39
C ARG A 186 10.05 12.75 6.22
N THR A 187 9.01 13.14 5.46
CA THR A 187 7.78 12.36 5.35
C THR A 187 7.72 11.50 4.10
N LEU A 188 8.45 11.82 3.02
CA LEU A 188 8.44 11.04 1.79
C LEU A 188 8.76 9.55 2.01
N PRO A 189 9.84 9.14 2.72
CA PRO A 189 10.11 7.74 2.93
C PRO A 189 8.98 6.99 3.67
N PRO A 190 8.50 7.47 4.83
CA PRO A 190 7.38 6.80 5.49
C PRO A 190 6.06 6.88 4.67
N LEU A 191 5.77 7.97 3.94
CA LEU A 191 4.59 8.04 3.07
C LEU A 191 4.63 6.99 1.95
N THR A 192 5.80 6.71 1.41
CA THR A 192 5.98 5.63 0.44
C THR A 192 5.64 4.27 1.03
N ASN A 193 6.07 4.00 2.26
CA ASN A 193 5.71 2.76 2.95
C ASN A 193 4.19 2.66 3.17
N GLU A 194 3.52 3.79 3.43
CA GLU A 194 2.06 3.85 3.51
C GLU A 194 1.39 3.54 2.16
N MET A 195 1.95 4.00 1.03
CA MET A 195 1.46 3.66 -0.32
C MET A 195 1.59 2.16 -0.62
N VAL A 196 2.73 1.56 -0.30
CA VAL A 196 2.94 0.11 -0.44
C VAL A 196 1.96 -0.67 0.46
N SER A 197 1.71 -0.17 1.67
CA SER A 197 0.74 -0.76 2.60
C SER A 197 -0.69 -0.66 2.06
N LEU A 198 -1.06 0.45 1.43
CA LEU A 198 -2.36 0.63 0.80
C LEU A 198 -2.62 -0.42 -0.29
N ILE A 199 -1.64 -0.69 -1.16
CA ILE A 199 -1.75 -1.74 -2.19
C ILE A 199 -1.96 -3.12 -1.55
N LYS A 200 -1.22 -3.45 -0.50
CA LYS A 200 -1.40 -4.74 0.20
C LYS A 200 -2.75 -4.82 0.90
N ASN A 201 -3.18 -3.75 1.54
CA ASN A 201 -4.45 -3.67 2.24
C ASN A 201 -5.66 -3.72 1.28
N SER A 202 -5.48 -3.34 0.01
CA SER A 202 -6.56 -3.46 -0.98
C SER A 202 -7.00 -4.91 -1.20
N SER A 203 -6.13 -5.90 -0.96
CA SER A 203 -6.52 -7.32 -1.05
C SER A 203 -7.63 -7.71 -0.07
N ILE A 204 -7.79 -6.99 1.05
CA ILE A 204 -8.84 -7.25 2.05
C ILE A 204 -10.23 -6.86 1.50
N VAL A 205 -10.27 -5.94 0.54
CA VAL A 205 -11.52 -5.49 -0.12
C VAL A 205 -12.21 -6.62 -0.90
N SER A 206 -11.49 -7.70 -1.20
CA SER A 206 -12.04 -8.89 -1.85
C SER A 206 -13.29 -9.47 -1.14
N VAL A 207 -13.47 -9.19 0.16
CA VAL A 207 -14.67 -9.57 0.92
C VAL A 207 -15.94 -8.83 0.48
N MET A 208 -15.79 -7.72 -0.26
CA MET A 208 -16.91 -6.92 -0.80
C MET A 208 -17.32 -7.35 -2.21
N ALA A 209 -16.81 -8.47 -2.73
CA ALA A 209 -17.02 -8.94 -4.09
C ALA A 209 -16.70 -7.88 -5.17
N ILE A 210 -15.61 -7.15 -4.97
CA ILE A 210 -14.98 -6.32 -6.00
C ILE A 210 -14.01 -7.24 -6.73
N PHE A 211 -14.01 -7.19 -8.06
CA PHE A 211 -13.17 -8.05 -8.91
C PHE A 211 -11.71 -7.55 -8.96
N ASP A 212 -11.10 -7.37 -7.78
CA ASP A 212 -9.69 -7.09 -7.62
C ASP A 212 -8.83 -8.35 -7.89
N LEU A 213 -7.52 -8.21 -7.88
CA LEU A 213 -6.60 -9.33 -8.14
C LEU A 213 -6.84 -10.53 -7.22
N THR A 214 -7.13 -10.28 -5.93
CA THR A 214 -7.40 -11.35 -4.95
C THR A 214 -8.72 -12.06 -5.22
N THR A 215 -9.77 -11.32 -5.58
CA THR A 215 -11.07 -11.88 -5.94
C THR A 215 -10.98 -12.70 -7.22
N GLN A 216 -10.29 -12.20 -8.24
CA GLN A 216 -10.07 -12.94 -9.47
C GLN A 216 -9.30 -14.24 -9.23
N GLY A 217 -8.21 -14.19 -8.44
CA GLY A 217 -7.50 -15.40 -8.05
C GLY A 217 -8.40 -16.43 -7.36
N ARG A 218 -9.26 -15.99 -6.43
CA ARG A 218 -10.23 -16.87 -5.76
C ARG A 218 -11.25 -17.47 -6.71
N ASN A 219 -11.77 -16.69 -7.67
CA ASN A 219 -12.73 -17.17 -8.67
C ASN A 219 -12.09 -18.26 -9.55
N ILE A 220 -10.88 -18.02 -10.08
CA ILE A 220 -10.15 -19.00 -10.87
C ILE A 220 -9.92 -20.30 -10.06
N VAL A 221 -9.50 -20.18 -8.81
CA VAL A 221 -9.32 -21.36 -7.94
C VAL A 221 -10.63 -22.14 -7.76
N SER A 222 -11.74 -21.42 -7.57
CA SER A 222 -13.07 -22.04 -7.42
C SER A 222 -13.52 -22.81 -8.66
N GLU A 223 -13.17 -22.33 -9.86
CA GLU A 223 -13.57 -22.92 -11.13
C GLU A 223 -12.63 -24.05 -11.61
N THR A 224 -11.34 -23.95 -11.25
CA THR A 224 -10.29 -24.78 -11.84
C THR A 224 -9.68 -25.78 -10.88
N ALA A 225 -9.91 -25.62 -9.56
CA ALA A 225 -9.23 -26.37 -8.50
C ALA A 225 -7.69 -26.30 -8.59
N MET A 226 -7.12 -25.13 -8.99
CA MET A 226 -5.68 -24.84 -9.11
C MET A 226 -5.19 -23.90 -7.99
N PRO A 227 -5.32 -24.23 -6.70
CA PRO A 227 -5.04 -23.29 -5.62
C PRO A 227 -3.55 -22.89 -5.56
N PHE A 228 -2.63 -23.82 -5.78
CA PHE A 228 -1.21 -23.54 -5.65
C PHE A 228 -0.73 -22.57 -6.72
N GLU A 229 -0.96 -22.89 -8.00
CA GLU A 229 -0.49 -22.07 -9.12
C GLU A 229 -1.07 -20.67 -9.08
N ILE A 230 -2.37 -20.57 -8.82
CA ILE A 230 -3.05 -19.27 -8.81
C ILE A 230 -2.64 -18.42 -7.61
N TRP A 231 -2.59 -18.98 -6.41
CA TRP A 231 -2.16 -18.18 -5.24
C TRP A 231 -0.68 -17.81 -5.30
N PHE A 232 0.19 -18.65 -5.82
CA PHE A 232 1.59 -18.26 -6.08
C PHE A 232 1.68 -17.17 -7.15
N SER A 233 0.87 -17.23 -8.19
CA SER A 233 0.83 -16.20 -9.24
C SER A 233 0.31 -14.86 -8.68
N VAL A 234 -0.78 -14.87 -7.93
CA VAL A 234 -1.31 -13.68 -7.24
C VAL A 234 -0.26 -13.08 -6.30
N ALA A 235 0.39 -13.91 -5.49
CA ALA A 235 1.45 -13.46 -4.59
C ALA A 235 2.65 -12.87 -5.35
N ALA A 236 3.05 -13.50 -6.46
CA ALA A 236 4.13 -12.99 -7.33
C ALA A 236 3.77 -11.63 -7.94
N ILE A 237 2.52 -11.46 -8.43
CA ILE A 237 2.05 -10.19 -8.99
C ILE A 237 2.07 -9.08 -7.91
N TYR A 238 1.54 -9.33 -6.71
CA TYR A 238 1.61 -8.37 -5.60
C TYR A 238 3.07 -8.06 -5.21
N LEU A 239 3.93 -9.07 -5.16
CA LEU A 239 5.35 -8.88 -4.84
C LEU A 239 6.04 -8.00 -5.89
N LEU A 240 5.87 -8.28 -7.18
CA LEU A 240 6.42 -7.48 -8.27
C LEU A 240 5.91 -6.03 -8.22
N LEU A 241 4.61 -5.84 -8.01
CA LEU A 241 4.01 -4.52 -7.90
C LEU A 241 4.57 -3.73 -6.70
N THR A 242 4.63 -4.34 -5.52
CA THR A 242 5.14 -3.67 -4.31
C THR A 242 6.64 -3.43 -4.35
N LEU A 243 7.43 -4.34 -4.90
CA LEU A 243 8.87 -4.15 -5.10
C LEU A 243 9.15 -3.05 -6.13
N SER A 244 8.41 -3.01 -7.24
CA SER A 244 8.54 -1.97 -8.26
C SER A 244 8.25 -0.59 -7.68
N LEU A 245 7.17 -0.47 -6.89
CA LEU A 245 6.84 0.78 -6.22
C LEU A 245 7.90 1.18 -5.18
N SER A 246 8.38 0.22 -4.38
CA SER A 246 9.43 0.46 -3.39
C SER A 246 10.75 0.90 -4.06
N ALA A 247 11.11 0.28 -5.18
CA ALA A 247 12.30 0.65 -5.94
C ALA A 247 12.17 2.05 -6.55
N LEU A 248 11.00 2.38 -7.13
CA LEU A 248 10.70 3.71 -7.66
C LEU A 248 10.81 4.77 -6.55
N SER A 249 10.31 4.47 -5.40
CA SER A 249 10.34 5.39 -4.25
C SER A 249 11.75 5.61 -3.73
N ALA A 250 12.53 4.54 -3.56
CA ALA A 250 13.94 4.66 -3.17
C ALA A 250 14.74 5.49 -4.18
N TRP A 251 14.45 5.34 -5.47
CA TRP A 251 15.06 6.14 -6.51
C TRP A 251 14.66 7.62 -6.44
N LEU A 252 13.37 7.93 -6.20
CA LEU A 252 12.88 9.29 -6.01
C LEU A 252 13.50 9.94 -4.77
N GLU A 253 13.56 9.23 -3.64
CA GLU A 253 14.17 9.68 -2.40
C GLU A 253 15.65 10.02 -2.60
N HIS A 254 16.38 9.15 -3.30
CA HIS A 254 17.79 9.39 -3.59
C HIS A 254 17.98 10.65 -4.47
N ARG A 255 17.16 10.83 -5.49
CA ARG A 255 17.23 12.01 -6.37
C ARG A 255 16.84 13.31 -5.64
N LEU A 256 15.78 13.29 -4.85
CA LEU A 256 15.34 14.45 -4.08
C LEU A 256 16.35 14.77 -2.96
N GLY A 257 16.83 13.77 -2.22
CA GLY A 257 17.82 13.94 -1.17
C GLY A 257 19.18 14.46 -1.67
N ALA A 258 19.58 14.14 -2.90
CA ALA A 258 20.78 14.69 -3.51
C ALA A 258 20.61 16.20 -3.85
N ARG A 259 19.45 16.61 -4.33
CA ARG A 259 19.13 18.00 -4.65
C ARG A 259 19.14 18.95 -3.44
N TRP A 260 18.76 18.42 -2.26
CA TRP A 260 18.64 19.20 -1.04
C TRP A 260 19.94 19.26 -0.21
N ARG A 261 20.92 18.41 -0.50
CA ARG A 261 22.26 18.48 0.10
C ARG A 261 23.20 19.46 -0.59
N SER A 262 22.81 19.98 -1.76
CA SER A 262 23.59 20.94 -2.56
C SER A 262 23.19 22.41 -2.32
N HIS A 263 22.32 22.68 -1.39
CA HIS A 263 21.94 24.00 -0.89
C HIS A 263 22.07 24.06 0.64
#